data_a76a430429c72bdd76697fa1d0d50966
#
_entry.id   a76a430429c72bdd76697fa1d0d50966
#
_cell.length_a   1.000
_cell.length_b   1.000
_cell.length_c   1.000
_cell.angle_alpha   90.00
_cell.angle_beta   90.00
_cell.angle_gamma   90.00
#
_symmetry.space_group_name_H-M   'P 1'
#
loop_
_entity.id
_entity.type
_entity.pdbx_description
1 polymer ?
#
loop_
_entity_poly.entity_id
_entity_poly.type
_entity_poly.pdbx_seq_one_letter_code
_entity_poly.pdbx_strand_id
1 'polypeptide(L)'
;MSNKFKVLFFASIMALSASIHAAELKVGYVQVDKILQEAPQTAESGKKLEREFSPRSLELDRTQKQIRDIEAALDKEGVTLTESERRNKERDASNLKIEFQRKQRELREDINLRKNEELSSLQDRINKAVQTVSESEGYDLVVYGGVAFASKKIDITDKVLKLLGKK
;
A
#
# COMPACT_ATOMS: atom_id res chain seq x y z
N MET A 1 63.16 13.60 -47.78
CA MET A 1 62.26 13.78 -46.58
C MET A 1 62.35 12.52 -45.74
N SER A 2 62.94 12.64 -44.60
CA SER A 2 63.50 11.55 -43.77
C SER A 2 62.41 10.63 -43.19
N ASN A 3 62.62 9.32 -43.30
CA ASN A 3 61.77 8.27 -42.69
C ASN A 3 61.49 8.49 -41.20
N LYS A 4 62.25 9.27 -40.50
CA LYS A 4 62.07 9.63 -39.08
C LYS A 4 60.84 10.51 -38.85
N PHE A 5 60.43 11.31 -39.84
CA PHE A 5 59.21 12.16 -39.72
C PHE A 5 57.93 11.36 -39.88
N LYS A 6 57.95 10.27 -40.67
CA LYS A 6 56.80 9.37 -40.84
C LYS A 6 56.57 8.51 -39.60
N VAL A 7 57.60 8.10 -38.90
CA VAL A 7 57.50 7.28 -37.67
C VAL A 7 56.98 8.12 -36.49
N LEU A 8 57.39 9.40 -36.41
CA LEU A 8 56.87 10.30 -35.37
C LEU A 8 55.39 10.65 -35.57
N PHE A 9 54.89 10.74 -36.80
CA PHE A 9 53.50 11.02 -37.11
C PHE A 9 52.58 9.81 -36.81
N PHE A 10 53.08 8.58 -37.01
CA PHE A 10 52.37 7.35 -36.71
C PHE A 10 52.31 7.05 -35.21
N ALA A 11 53.34 7.40 -34.44
CA ALA A 11 53.33 7.26 -32.98
C ALA A 11 52.38 8.25 -32.28
N SER A 12 52.16 9.43 -32.89
CA SER A 12 51.25 10.44 -32.33
C SER A 12 49.77 10.09 -32.51
N ILE A 13 49.41 9.24 -33.50
CA ILE A 13 48.01 8.79 -33.72
C ILE A 13 47.62 7.65 -32.79
N MET A 14 48.59 6.86 -32.32
CA MET A 14 48.35 5.77 -31.36
C MET A 14 48.14 6.23 -29.90
N ALA A 15 48.56 7.46 -29.56
CA ALA A 15 48.41 7.99 -28.20
C ALA A 15 47.04 8.64 -27.93
N LEU A 16 46.15 8.76 -28.94
CA LEU A 16 44.78 9.31 -28.80
C LEU A 16 43.70 8.25 -28.71
N SER A 17 44.03 7.02 -28.30
CA SER A 17 43.06 6.06 -27.80
C SER A 17 42.66 6.50 -26.39
N ALA A 18 42.05 7.67 -26.28
CA ALA A 18 41.34 8.07 -25.08
C ALA A 18 40.31 6.97 -24.80
N SER A 19 40.54 6.21 -23.75
CA SER A 19 39.60 5.22 -23.27
C SER A 19 38.27 5.98 -23.01
N ILE A 20 37.38 5.90 -23.99
CA ILE A 20 35.99 6.32 -23.77
C ILE A 20 35.48 5.34 -22.71
N HIS A 21 35.67 5.70 -21.44
CA HIS A 21 34.92 5.07 -20.35
C HIS A 21 33.49 5.50 -20.58
N ALA A 22 32.76 4.69 -21.35
CA ALA A 22 31.30 4.78 -21.29
C ALA A 22 30.92 4.60 -19.80
N ALA A 23 30.45 5.65 -19.17
CA ALA A 23 29.98 5.56 -17.81
C ALA A 23 28.94 4.42 -17.77
N GLU A 24 29.24 3.34 -17.03
CA GLU A 24 28.37 2.20 -16.92
C GLU A 24 27.09 2.68 -16.23
N LEU A 25 25.97 2.66 -16.94
CA LEU A 25 24.68 3.09 -16.43
C LEU A 25 24.31 2.23 -15.20
N LYS A 26 24.20 2.85 -14.04
CA LYS A 26 23.86 2.18 -12.78
C LYS A 26 22.36 2.08 -12.64
N VAL A 27 21.81 0.88 -12.89
CA VAL A 27 20.39 0.59 -12.82
C VAL A 27 20.05 -0.12 -11.51
N GLY A 28 18.97 0.32 -10.86
CA GLY A 28 18.36 -0.35 -9.70
C GLY A 28 16.97 -0.89 -10.04
N TYR A 29 16.58 -1.96 -9.36
CA TYR A 29 15.24 -2.54 -9.40
C TYR A 29 14.64 -2.63 -8.01
N VAL A 30 13.37 -2.30 -7.85
CA VAL A 30 12.64 -2.35 -6.58
C VAL A 30 11.37 -3.17 -6.71
N GLN A 31 11.19 -4.14 -5.81
CA GLN A 31 9.97 -4.94 -5.69
C GLN A 31 8.98 -4.24 -4.74
N VAL A 32 8.13 -3.38 -5.29
CA VAL A 32 7.17 -2.60 -4.49
C VAL A 32 6.21 -3.51 -3.72
N ASP A 33 5.76 -4.61 -4.32
CA ASP A 33 4.85 -5.56 -3.65
C ASP A 33 5.50 -6.18 -2.40
N LYS A 34 6.79 -6.51 -2.46
CA LYS A 34 7.54 -6.98 -1.29
C LYS A 34 7.62 -5.90 -0.23
N ILE A 35 7.87 -4.65 -0.62
CA ILE A 35 7.90 -3.53 0.34
C ILE A 35 6.54 -3.33 1.00
N LEU A 36 5.46 -3.36 0.22
CA LEU A 36 4.09 -3.23 0.75
C LEU A 36 3.73 -4.33 1.76
N GLN A 37 4.32 -5.52 1.63
CA GLN A 37 4.10 -6.63 2.56
C GLN A 37 4.97 -6.55 3.81
N GLU A 38 6.23 -6.14 3.68
CA GLU A 38 7.26 -6.25 4.73
C GLU A 38 7.54 -4.93 5.46
N ALA A 39 7.13 -3.78 4.91
CA ALA A 39 7.39 -2.49 5.54
C ALA A 39 6.66 -2.35 6.89
N PRO A 40 7.35 -1.86 7.95
CA PRO A 40 6.72 -1.66 9.27
C PRO A 40 5.48 -0.78 9.21
N GLN A 41 5.45 0.19 8.30
CA GLN A 41 4.33 1.11 8.08
C GLN A 41 3.05 0.39 7.67
N THR A 42 3.15 -0.73 6.96
CA THR A 42 1.98 -1.54 6.58
C THR A 42 1.27 -2.09 7.82
N ALA A 43 2.03 -2.64 8.75
CA ALA A 43 1.48 -3.13 10.01
C ALA A 43 0.94 -2.00 10.90
N GLU A 44 1.60 -0.83 10.90
CA GLU A 44 1.14 0.36 11.62
C GLU A 44 -0.19 0.87 11.05
N SER A 45 -0.32 0.96 9.72
CA SER A 45 -1.57 1.36 9.05
C SER A 45 -2.71 0.39 9.34
N GLY A 46 -2.43 -0.92 9.33
CA GLY A 46 -3.42 -1.93 9.71
C GLY A 46 -3.95 -1.74 11.14
N LYS A 47 -3.06 -1.55 12.12
CA LYS A 47 -3.45 -1.28 13.52
C LYS A 47 -4.20 0.04 13.69
N LYS A 48 -3.87 1.05 12.88
CA LYS A 48 -4.54 2.34 12.90
C LYS A 48 -5.98 2.20 12.42
N LEU A 49 -6.19 1.53 11.28
CA LEU A 49 -7.51 1.25 10.74
C LEU A 49 -8.36 0.43 11.72
N GLU A 50 -7.79 -0.62 12.31
CA GLU A 50 -8.48 -1.44 13.30
C GLU A 50 -8.96 -0.60 14.49
N ARG A 51 -8.07 0.23 15.07
CA ARG A 51 -8.44 1.11 16.20
C ARG A 51 -9.52 2.13 15.84
N GLU A 52 -9.45 2.67 14.61
CA GLU A 52 -10.39 3.68 14.13
C GLU A 52 -11.79 3.09 13.91
N PHE A 53 -11.88 1.88 13.34
CA PHE A 53 -13.15 1.30 12.92
C PHE A 53 -13.74 0.25 13.87
N SER A 54 -12.95 -0.33 14.78
CA SER A 54 -13.41 -1.34 15.74
C SER A 54 -14.63 -0.88 16.58
N PRO A 55 -14.71 0.36 17.10
CA PRO A 55 -15.90 0.80 17.86
C PRO A 55 -17.18 0.78 17.03
N ARG A 56 -17.10 1.19 15.76
CA ARG A 56 -18.25 1.19 14.84
C ARG A 56 -18.68 -0.23 14.45
N SER A 57 -17.72 -1.14 14.27
CA SER A 57 -18.00 -2.55 14.03
C SER A 57 -18.73 -3.18 15.21
N LEU A 58 -18.26 -2.93 16.43
CA LEU A 58 -18.91 -3.42 17.66
C LEU A 58 -20.33 -2.83 17.84
N GLU A 59 -20.57 -1.58 17.44
CA GLU A 59 -21.92 -0.98 17.46
C GLU A 59 -22.84 -1.71 16.47
N LEU A 60 -22.37 -2.02 15.27
CA LEU A 60 -23.14 -2.79 14.29
C LEU A 60 -23.47 -4.19 14.80
N ASP A 61 -22.52 -4.89 15.42
CA ASP A 61 -22.76 -6.21 16.00
C ASP A 61 -23.84 -6.17 17.10
N ARG A 62 -23.83 -5.13 17.95
CA ARG A 62 -24.87 -4.91 18.96
C ARG A 62 -26.23 -4.65 18.34
N THR A 63 -26.29 -3.78 17.32
CA THR A 63 -27.53 -3.49 16.60
C THR A 63 -28.07 -4.74 15.93
N GLN A 64 -27.22 -5.55 15.31
CA GLN A 64 -27.63 -6.81 14.70
C GLN A 64 -28.17 -7.80 15.75
N LYS A 65 -27.55 -7.84 16.94
CA LYS A 65 -28.07 -8.66 18.03
C LYS A 65 -29.45 -8.18 18.49
N GLN A 66 -29.66 -6.86 18.65
CA GLN A 66 -30.95 -6.30 19.03
C GLN A 66 -32.05 -6.65 18.02
N ILE A 67 -31.76 -6.58 16.73
CA ILE A 67 -32.71 -6.97 15.68
C ILE A 67 -33.09 -8.44 15.86
N ARG A 68 -32.13 -9.34 16.01
CA ARG A 68 -32.39 -10.77 16.23
C ARG A 68 -33.21 -11.03 17.50
N ASP A 69 -32.91 -10.32 18.58
CA ASP A 69 -33.62 -10.48 19.84
C ASP A 69 -35.12 -10.06 19.72
N ILE A 70 -35.39 -8.96 18.98
CA ILE A 70 -36.77 -8.50 18.71
C ILE A 70 -37.49 -9.51 17.81
N GLU A 71 -36.86 -10.00 16.74
CA GLU A 71 -37.45 -11.00 15.85
C GLU A 71 -37.78 -12.30 16.59
N ALA A 72 -36.83 -12.78 17.41
CA ALA A 72 -37.07 -13.99 18.23
C ALA A 72 -38.18 -13.81 19.26
N ALA A 73 -38.32 -12.61 19.81
CA ALA A 73 -39.43 -12.31 20.70
C ALA A 73 -40.78 -12.28 19.94
N LEU A 74 -40.83 -11.71 18.76
CA LEU A 74 -42.02 -11.72 17.89
C LEU A 74 -42.43 -13.15 17.50
N ASP A 75 -41.47 -14.02 17.19
CA ASP A 75 -41.72 -15.43 16.82
C ASP A 75 -42.25 -16.24 18.00
N LYS A 76 -41.74 -16.03 19.22
CA LYS A 76 -42.10 -16.81 20.40
C LYS A 76 -43.34 -16.30 21.09
N GLU A 77 -43.51 -15.00 21.21
CA GLU A 77 -44.52 -14.33 22.04
C GLU A 77 -45.59 -13.62 21.20
N GLY A 78 -45.46 -13.60 19.86
CA GLY A 78 -46.31 -12.85 18.95
C GLY A 78 -47.79 -13.19 19.08
N VAL A 79 -48.13 -14.43 19.51
CA VAL A 79 -49.49 -14.88 19.73
C VAL A 79 -50.11 -14.34 21.06
N THR A 80 -49.26 -14.01 22.03
CA THR A 80 -49.63 -13.51 23.35
C THR A 80 -49.60 -11.99 23.46
N LEU A 81 -48.95 -11.31 22.53
CA LEU A 81 -48.86 -9.86 22.46
C LEU A 81 -50.18 -9.25 21.97
N THR A 82 -50.52 -8.09 22.52
CA THR A 82 -51.58 -7.29 21.91
C THR A 82 -51.18 -6.83 20.51
N GLU A 83 -52.16 -6.59 19.65
CA GLU A 83 -51.92 -6.13 18.28
C GLU A 83 -51.08 -4.83 18.25
N SER A 84 -51.25 -3.94 19.20
CA SER A 84 -50.49 -2.71 19.33
C SER A 84 -49.01 -2.97 19.68
N GLU A 85 -48.75 -3.87 20.63
CA GLU A 85 -47.39 -4.24 21.03
C GLU A 85 -46.64 -4.95 19.88
N ARG A 86 -47.31 -5.85 19.18
CA ARG A 86 -46.79 -6.55 18.03
C ARG A 86 -46.36 -5.56 16.93
N ARG A 87 -47.26 -4.66 16.54
CA ARG A 87 -46.97 -3.62 15.54
C ARG A 87 -45.82 -2.69 15.94
N ASN A 88 -45.73 -2.33 17.22
CA ASN A 88 -44.63 -1.51 17.72
C ASN A 88 -43.29 -2.24 17.58
N LYS A 89 -43.18 -3.52 18.01
CA LYS A 89 -41.98 -4.33 17.88
C LYS A 89 -41.58 -4.53 16.42
N GLU A 90 -42.54 -4.81 15.51
CA GLU A 90 -42.33 -4.94 14.08
C GLU A 90 -41.75 -3.65 13.47
N ARG A 91 -42.31 -2.49 13.86
CA ARG A 91 -41.81 -1.19 13.40
C ARG A 91 -40.41 -0.90 13.93
N ASP A 92 -40.15 -1.20 15.21
CA ASP A 92 -38.82 -0.99 15.80
C ASP A 92 -37.75 -1.88 15.13
N ALA A 93 -38.06 -3.15 14.88
CA ALA A 93 -37.17 -4.05 14.13
C ALA A 93 -36.95 -3.53 12.72
N SER A 94 -37.97 -3.05 12.02
CA SER A 94 -37.82 -2.48 10.67
C SER A 94 -36.94 -1.25 10.66
N ASN A 95 -37.13 -0.32 11.59
CA ASN A 95 -36.32 0.89 11.72
C ASN A 95 -34.86 0.56 12.01
N LEU A 96 -34.61 -0.36 12.95
CA LEU A 96 -33.27 -0.82 13.29
C LEU A 96 -32.56 -1.49 12.08
N LYS A 97 -33.31 -2.28 11.30
CA LYS A 97 -32.75 -2.89 10.06
C LYS A 97 -32.33 -1.84 9.03
N ILE A 98 -33.14 -0.84 8.80
CA ILE A 98 -32.86 0.25 7.87
C ILE A 98 -31.60 1.01 8.34
N GLU A 99 -31.55 1.35 9.63
CA GLU A 99 -30.41 2.03 10.23
C GLU A 99 -29.13 1.18 10.16
N PHE A 100 -29.21 -0.11 10.49
CA PHE A 100 -28.11 -1.07 10.41
C PHE A 100 -27.54 -1.13 8.98
N GLN A 101 -28.40 -1.28 7.97
CA GLN A 101 -27.97 -1.34 6.58
C GLN A 101 -27.29 -0.04 6.12
N ARG A 102 -27.81 1.11 6.55
CA ARG A 102 -27.20 2.42 6.26
C ARG A 102 -25.83 2.52 6.90
N LYS A 103 -25.72 2.31 8.21
CA LYS A 103 -24.45 2.35 8.96
C LYS A 103 -23.43 1.34 8.44
N GLN A 104 -23.86 0.15 8.03
CA GLN A 104 -22.99 -0.87 7.44
C GLN A 104 -22.39 -0.41 6.10
N ARG A 105 -23.18 0.26 5.24
CA ARG A 105 -22.65 0.83 4.00
C ARG A 105 -21.66 1.94 4.29
N GLU A 106 -22.03 2.90 5.12
CA GLU A 106 -21.16 4.00 5.53
C GLU A 106 -19.82 3.51 6.08
N LEU A 107 -19.87 2.53 6.99
CA LEU A 107 -18.65 1.94 7.54
C LEU A 107 -17.76 1.32 6.47
N ARG A 108 -18.35 0.59 5.51
CA ARG A 108 -17.60 -0.04 4.41
C ARG A 108 -16.97 1.00 3.50
N GLU A 109 -17.71 2.04 3.17
CA GLU A 109 -17.23 3.15 2.33
C GLU A 109 -16.07 3.89 3.01
N ASP A 110 -16.22 4.22 4.31
CA ASP A 110 -15.18 4.90 5.10
C ASP A 110 -13.91 4.03 5.23
N ILE A 111 -14.05 2.73 5.49
CA ILE A 111 -12.91 1.80 5.53
C ILE A 111 -12.18 1.78 4.20
N ASN A 112 -12.91 1.72 3.07
CA ASN A 112 -12.29 1.69 1.75
C ASN A 112 -11.58 3.02 1.44
N LEU A 113 -12.20 4.15 1.75
CA LEU A 113 -11.59 5.46 1.60
C LEU A 113 -10.30 5.55 2.43
N ARG A 114 -10.38 5.19 3.69
CA ARG A 114 -9.24 5.23 4.62
C ARG A 114 -8.09 4.29 4.21
N LYS A 115 -8.43 3.09 3.72
CA LYS A 115 -7.41 2.16 3.14
C LYS A 115 -6.69 2.77 1.96
N ASN A 116 -7.42 3.43 1.05
CA ASN A 116 -6.82 4.07 -0.11
C ASN A 116 -5.91 5.23 0.29
N GLU A 117 -6.31 6.03 1.28
CA GLU A 117 -5.46 7.11 1.83
C GLU A 117 -4.17 6.57 2.46
N GLU A 118 -4.25 5.51 3.25
CA GLU A 118 -3.07 4.88 3.87
C GLU A 118 -2.15 4.27 2.82
N LEU A 119 -2.70 3.62 1.78
CA LEU A 119 -1.92 3.09 0.65
C LEU A 119 -1.22 4.20 -0.14
N SER A 120 -1.91 5.30 -0.42
CA SER A 120 -1.31 6.46 -1.10
C SER A 120 -0.18 7.05 -0.26
N SER A 121 -0.39 7.24 1.03
CA SER A 121 0.63 7.73 1.96
C SER A 121 1.86 6.81 2.02
N LEU A 122 1.64 5.49 2.01
CA LEU A 122 2.73 4.51 1.99
C LEU A 122 3.50 4.55 0.67
N GLN A 123 2.80 4.67 -0.46
CA GLN A 123 3.42 4.81 -1.79
C GLN A 123 4.32 6.04 -1.86
N ASP A 124 3.88 7.18 -1.32
CA ASP A 124 4.69 8.39 -1.26
C ASP A 124 5.95 8.20 -0.42
N ARG A 125 5.85 7.49 0.70
CA ARG A 125 7.01 7.15 1.54
C ARG A 125 7.99 6.23 0.80
N ILE A 126 7.48 5.23 0.08
CA ILE A 126 8.29 4.33 -0.75
C ILE A 126 9.03 5.14 -1.82
N ASN A 127 8.33 6.00 -2.55
CA ASN A 127 8.92 6.84 -3.59
C ASN A 127 10.05 7.72 -3.03
N LYS A 128 9.83 8.36 -1.88
CA LYS A 128 10.87 9.16 -1.20
C LYS A 128 12.06 8.31 -0.77
N ALA A 129 11.82 7.10 -0.25
CA ALA A 129 12.89 6.20 0.15
C ALA A 129 13.70 5.71 -1.05
N VAL A 130 13.04 5.37 -2.16
CA VAL A 130 13.69 5.02 -3.43
C VAL A 130 14.54 6.18 -3.93
N GLN A 131 14.00 7.38 -3.96
CA GLN A 131 14.75 8.58 -4.37
C GLN A 131 15.99 8.79 -3.49
N THR A 132 15.84 8.73 -2.17
CA THR A 132 16.97 8.90 -1.24
C THR A 132 18.04 7.84 -1.45
N VAL A 133 17.70 6.56 -1.64
CA VAL A 133 18.68 5.50 -1.95
C VAL A 133 19.34 5.75 -3.29
N SER A 134 18.55 6.15 -4.30
CA SER A 134 19.06 6.40 -5.66
C SER A 134 20.09 7.52 -5.67
N GLU A 135 19.78 8.64 -5.06
CA GLU A 135 20.66 9.79 -4.99
C GLU A 135 21.93 9.49 -4.18
N SER A 136 21.78 8.87 -3.01
CA SER A 136 22.91 8.58 -2.11
C SER A 136 23.90 7.55 -2.66
N GLU A 137 23.43 6.64 -3.50
CA GLU A 137 24.26 5.58 -4.09
C GLU A 137 24.59 5.81 -5.57
N GLY A 138 24.13 6.90 -6.17
CA GLY A 138 24.41 7.27 -7.55
C GLY A 138 23.81 6.30 -8.58
N TYR A 139 22.55 5.96 -8.42
CA TYR A 139 21.79 5.24 -9.46
C TYR A 139 21.32 6.22 -10.53
N ASP A 140 21.52 5.87 -11.80
CA ASP A 140 21.06 6.66 -12.93
C ASP A 140 19.60 6.39 -13.27
N LEU A 141 19.15 5.16 -12.99
CA LEU A 141 17.77 4.73 -13.23
C LEU A 141 17.35 3.71 -12.17
N VAL A 142 16.17 3.91 -11.60
CA VAL A 142 15.50 2.89 -10.77
C VAL A 142 14.13 2.58 -11.35
N VAL A 143 13.87 1.29 -11.60
CA VAL A 143 12.60 0.79 -12.15
C VAL A 143 11.86 -0.05 -11.12
N TYR A 144 10.55 0.09 -11.13
CA TYR A 144 9.63 -0.75 -10.38
C TYR A 144 8.31 -0.95 -11.15
N GLY A 145 7.77 -2.14 -11.07
CA GLY A 145 6.61 -2.54 -11.87
C GLY A 145 6.95 -2.84 -13.35
N GLY A 146 6.16 -3.69 -13.97
CA GLY A 146 6.30 -4.02 -15.40
C GLY A 146 7.59 -4.74 -15.82
N VAL A 147 8.40 -5.19 -14.85
CA VAL A 147 9.69 -5.86 -15.10
C VAL A 147 9.49 -7.36 -15.02
N ALA A 148 9.72 -8.07 -16.15
CA ALA A 148 9.58 -9.51 -16.22
C ALA A 148 10.69 -10.27 -15.48
N PHE A 149 11.92 -9.69 -15.43
CA PHE A 149 13.07 -10.27 -14.76
C PHE A 149 14.06 -9.19 -14.32
N ALA A 150 14.52 -9.30 -13.09
CA ALA A 150 15.64 -8.52 -12.57
C ALA A 150 16.58 -9.46 -11.80
N SER A 151 17.90 -9.34 -12.05
CA SER A 151 18.88 -10.10 -11.30
C SER A 151 19.03 -9.56 -9.89
N LYS A 152 19.46 -10.39 -8.95
CA LYS A 152 19.77 -9.97 -7.57
C LYS A 152 20.83 -8.86 -7.50
N LYS A 153 21.70 -8.74 -8.53
CA LYS A 153 22.75 -7.71 -8.59
C LYS A 153 22.17 -6.30 -8.61
N ILE A 154 21.03 -6.09 -9.28
CA ILE A 154 20.41 -4.78 -9.43
C ILE A 154 19.24 -4.57 -8.46
N ASP A 155 18.83 -5.58 -7.69
CA ASP A 155 17.74 -5.48 -6.72
C ASP A 155 18.18 -4.68 -5.49
N ILE A 156 17.54 -3.54 -5.28
CA ILE A 156 17.80 -2.63 -4.17
C ILE A 156 16.66 -2.61 -3.14
N THR A 157 15.72 -3.54 -3.25
CA THR A 157 14.50 -3.62 -2.40
C THR A 157 14.84 -3.62 -0.91
N ASP A 158 15.82 -4.43 -0.49
CA ASP A 158 16.23 -4.53 0.91
C ASP A 158 16.85 -3.22 1.45
N LYS A 159 17.51 -2.43 0.59
CA LYS A 159 18.04 -1.11 0.98
C LYS A 159 16.90 -0.13 1.24
N VAL A 160 15.90 -0.13 0.38
CA VAL A 160 14.69 0.69 0.55
C VAL A 160 13.93 0.27 1.82
N LEU A 161 13.72 -1.03 2.04
CA LEU A 161 13.11 -1.56 3.27
C LEU A 161 13.87 -1.13 4.53
N LYS A 162 15.20 -1.22 4.50
CA LYS A 162 16.05 -0.78 5.61
C LYS A 162 15.90 0.71 5.90
N LEU A 163 15.75 1.54 4.88
CA LEU A 163 15.53 2.98 5.05
C LEU A 163 14.14 3.26 5.63
N LEU A 164 13.10 2.57 5.16
CA LEU A 164 11.75 2.68 5.68
C LEU A 164 11.63 2.21 7.14
N GLY A 165 12.43 1.23 7.56
CA GLY A 165 12.47 0.73 8.93
C GLY A 165 13.26 1.59 9.92
N LYS A 166 14.04 2.59 9.46
CA LYS A 166 14.72 3.54 10.32
C LYS A 166 13.72 4.59 10.81
N LYS A 167 13.50 4.65 12.12
CA LYS A 167 12.77 5.74 12.78
C LYS A 167 13.62 6.98 12.85
#